data_74eb5df2e5a05c524e926e8cfb1f83e5
#
_entry.id   74eb5df2e5a05c524e926e8cfb1f83e5
#
_cell.length_a   1.000
_cell.length_b   1.000
_cell.length_c   1.000
_cell.angle_alpha   90.00
_cell.angle_beta   90.00
_cell.angle_gamma   90.00
#
_symmetry.space_group_name_H-M   'P 1'
#
loop_
_entity.id
_entity.type
_entity.pdbx_description
1 polymer ?
#
loop_
_entity_poly.entity_id
_entity_poly.type
_entity_poly.pdbx_seq_one_letter_code
_entity_poly.pdbx_strand_id
1 'polypeptide(L)'
;SRAPGGCPWDAEQTHESLAPYLVEEAHEVLDAIAGGDRGHLAEELGDILLQVVFHARVAEEAGESAFDIDTVAGLLVDKLVRRHPHVFADGDASTPAEVEAAWESIKAVEKAGVGGDDYRADLLHGIPTSLPGGLAADKVLARVRRRGLTPDPDAVARVERARAALAAAESEVRAALEGLQR
;
A
#
# COMPACT_ATOMS: atom_id res chain seq x y z
N SER A 1 -25.63 -1.52 0.15
CA SER A 1 -25.73 -2.34 1.36
C SER A 1 -26.01 -3.80 1.01
N ARG A 2 -25.23 -4.71 1.57
CA ARG A 2 -25.35 -6.18 1.39
C ARG A 2 -26.50 -6.80 2.23
N ALA A 3 -27.18 -6.00 3.05
CA ALA A 3 -28.33 -6.46 3.82
C ALA A 3 -29.57 -6.73 2.92
N PRO A 4 -30.51 -7.59 3.35
CA PRO A 4 -31.77 -7.78 2.64
C PRO A 4 -32.47 -6.44 2.37
N GLY A 5 -32.84 -6.20 1.10
CA GLY A 5 -33.42 -4.91 0.66
C GLY A 5 -32.39 -3.79 0.35
N GLY A 6 -31.08 -4.10 0.42
CA GLY A 6 -30.01 -3.21 0.00
C GLY A 6 -29.76 -3.23 -1.51
N CYS A 7 -28.61 -2.69 -1.94
CA CYS A 7 -28.22 -2.67 -3.34
C CYS A 7 -27.92 -4.10 -3.85
N PRO A 8 -28.57 -4.57 -4.93
CA PRO A 8 -28.30 -5.90 -5.48
C PRO A 8 -26.87 -6.05 -5.98
N TRP A 9 -26.28 -5.01 -6.56
CA TRP A 9 -24.90 -5.03 -7.03
C TRP A 9 -23.92 -5.22 -5.85
N ASP A 10 -24.11 -4.49 -4.74
CA ASP A 10 -23.28 -4.64 -3.54
C ASP A 10 -23.32 -6.08 -3.02
N ALA A 11 -24.50 -6.73 -3.07
CA ALA A 11 -24.70 -8.07 -2.56
C ALA A 11 -23.89 -9.14 -3.30
N GLU A 12 -23.56 -8.91 -4.58
CA GLU A 12 -22.81 -9.83 -5.43
C GLU A 12 -21.28 -9.65 -5.33
N GLN A 13 -20.81 -8.56 -4.71
CA GLN A 13 -19.38 -8.25 -4.68
C GLN A 13 -18.61 -9.22 -3.76
N THR A 14 -17.37 -9.52 -4.19
CA THR A 14 -16.36 -10.26 -3.43
C THR A 14 -15.10 -9.43 -3.28
N HIS A 15 -14.14 -9.88 -2.47
CA HIS A 15 -12.84 -9.25 -2.38
C HIS A 15 -12.14 -9.16 -3.75
N GLU A 16 -12.27 -10.20 -4.57
CA GLU A 16 -11.66 -10.27 -5.91
C GLU A 16 -12.33 -9.32 -6.89
N SER A 17 -13.66 -9.20 -6.86
CA SER A 17 -14.38 -8.29 -7.76
C SER A 17 -14.16 -6.82 -7.41
N LEU A 18 -13.87 -6.51 -6.14
CA LEU A 18 -13.58 -5.15 -5.67
C LEU A 18 -12.11 -4.75 -5.84
N ALA A 19 -11.18 -5.71 -5.95
CA ALA A 19 -9.75 -5.40 -6.04
C ALA A 19 -9.35 -4.46 -7.20
N PRO A 20 -9.94 -4.55 -8.41
CA PRO A 20 -9.66 -3.57 -9.48
C PRO A 20 -10.02 -2.13 -9.09
N TYR A 21 -11.17 -1.92 -8.46
CA TYR A 21 -11.60 -0.58 -8.02
C TYR A 21 -10.66 0.00 -6.98
N LEU A 22 -10.20 -0.78 -6.00
CA LEU A 22 -9.22 -0.31 -5.01
C LEU A 22 -7.92 0.22 -5.68
N VAL A 23 -7.49 -0.40 -6.79
CA VAL A 23 -6.32 0.05 -7.55
C VAL A 23 -6.64 1.33 -8.32
N GLU A 24 -7.83 1.42 -8.92
CA GLU A 24 -8.32 2.59 -9.65
C GLU A 24 -8.38 3.81 -8.73
N GLU A 25 -9.09 3.74 -7.59
CA GLU A 25 -9.16 4.80 -6.59
C GLU A 25 -7.79 5.25 -6.08
N ALA A 26 -6.85 4.30 -5.91
CA ALA A 26 -5.49 4.66 -5.51
C ALA A 26 -4.77 5.51 -6.58
N HIS A 27 -5.03 5.29 -7.86
CA HIS A 27 -4.49 6.10 -8.95
C HIS A 27 -5.19 7.47 -9.06
N GLU A 28 -6.50 7.54 -8.83
CA GLU A 28 -7.26 8.79 -8.83
C GLU A 28 -6.81 9.72 -7.69
N VAL A 29 -6.54 9.17 -6.50
CA VAL A 29 -5.86 9.90 -5.41
C VAL A 29 -4.51 10.47 -5.86
N LEU A 30 -3.68 9.70 -6.60
CA LEU A 30 -2.39 10.19 -7.10
C LEU A 30 -2.58 11.33 -8.11
N ASP A 31 -3.56 11.24 -8.99
CA ASP A 31 -3.88 12.27 -9.98
C ASP A 31 -4.42 13.54 -9.30
N ALA A 32 -5.29 13.40 -8.29
CA ALA A 32 -5.78 14.52 -7.49
C ALA A 32 -4.64 15.24 -6.73
N ILE A 33 -3.68 14.50 -6.18
CA ILE A 33 -2.47 15.07 -5.55
C ILE A 33 -1.64 15.82 -6.59
N ALA A 34 -1.41 15.24 -7.75
CA ALA A 34 -0.62 15.86 -8.82
C ALA A 34 -1.31 17.13 -9.38
N GLY A 35 -2.64 17.12 -9.47
CA GLY A 35 -3.46 18.27 -9.90
C GLY A 35 -3.54 19.39 -8.86
N GLY A 36 -3.26 19.11 -7.60
CA GLY A 36 -3.33 20.09 -6.51
C GLY A 36 -4.74 20.51 -6.11
N ASP A 37 -5.77 19.81 -6.60
CA ASP A 37 -7.18 20.06 -6.26
C ASP A 37 -7.54 19.36 -4.94
N ARG A 38 -7.75 20.17 -3.89
CA ARG A 38 -8.10 19.65 -2.56
C ARG A 38 -9.52 19.10 -2.48
N GLY A 39 -10.45 19.61 -3.30
CA GLY A 39 -11.82 19.10 -3.35
C GLY A 39 -11.84 17.71 -3.93
N HIS A 40 -11.21 17.55 -5.10
CA HIS A 40 -11.02 16.26 -5.76
C HIS A 40 -10.27 15.25 -4.86
N LEU A 41 -9.18 15.68 -4.22
CA LEU A 41 -8.46 14.81 -3.28
C LEU A 41 -9.35 14.32 -2.11
N ALA A 42 -10.25 15.16 -1.60
CA ALA A 42 -11.17 14.75 -0.53
C ALA A 42 -12.20 13.73 -1.02
N GLU A 43 -12.67 13.84 -2.27
CA GLU A 43 -13.55 12.90 -2.93
C GLU A 43 -12.85 11.52 -3.08
N GLU A 44 -11.68 11.48 -3.70
CA GLU A 44 -10.94 10.23 -3.95
C GLU A 44 -10.50 9.52 -2.64
N LEU A 45 -10.15 10.29 -1.59
CA LEU A 45 -9.91 9.70 -0.27
C LEU A 45 -11.19 9.10 0.34
N GLY A 46 -12.36 9.65 0.02
CA GLY A 46 -13.66 9.08 0.37
C GLY A 46 -13.88 7.73 -0.31
N ASP A 47 -13.50 7.60 -1.58
CA ASP A 47 -13.65 6.36 -2.34
C ASP A 47 -12.65 5.28 -1.88
N ILE A 48 -11.42 5.64 -1.52
CA ILE A 48 -10.51 4.72 -0.81
C ILE A 48 -11.12 4.26 0.52
N LEU A 49 -11.74 5.17 1.29
CA LEU A 49 -12.40 4.81 2.54
C LEU A 49 -13.61 3.89 2.29
N LEU A 50 -14.38 4.14 1.22
CA LEU A 50 -15.46 3.26 0.79
C LEU A 50 -14.94 1.84 0.51
N GLN A 51 -13.83 1.69 -0.21
CA GLN A 51 -13.21 0.38 -0.46
C GLN A 51 -12.87 -0.34 0.86
N VAL A 52 -12.29 0.36 1.82
CA VAL A 52 -11.95 -0.22 3.14
C VAL A 52 -13.22 -0.71 3.86
N VAL A 53 -14.26 0.11 3.93
CA VAL A 53 -15.53 -0.24 4.58
C VAL A 53 -16.24 -1.38 3.84
N PHE A 54 -16.19 -1.38 2.51
CA PHE A 54 -16.82 -2.42 1.69
C PHE A 54 -16.12 -3.77 1.88
N HIS A 55 -14.79 -3.80 1.82
CA HIS A 55 -14.03 -5.01 2.09
C HIS A 55 -14.28 -5.55 3.51
N ALA A 56 -14.35 -4.69 4.52
CA ALA A 56 -14.69 -5.09 5.88
C ALA A 56 -16.10 -5.70 5.93
N ARG A 57 -17.07 -5.08 5.23
CA ARG A 57 -18.45 -5.61 5.18
C ARG A 57 -18.56 -6.95 4.45
N VAL A 58 -17.77 -7.18 3.42
CA VAL A 58 -17.66 -8.51 2.78
C VAL A 58 -17.07 -9.53 3.74
N ALA A 59 -16.03 -9.14 4.50
CA ALA A 59 -15.35 -10.01 5.44
C ALA A 59 -16.24 -10.46 6.62
N GLU A 60 -17.23 -9.66 7.03
CA GLU A 60 -18.21 -10.07 8.06
C GLU A 60 -18.96 -11.38 7.70
N GLU A 61 -19.02 -11.74 6.44
CA GLU A 61 -19.70 -12.92 5.93
C GLU A 61 -18.81 -14.18 5.88
N ALA A 62 -17.52 -14.08 6.28
CA ALA A 62 -16.53 -15.14 6.13
C ALA A 62 -16.58 -16.25 7.22
N GLY A 63 -17.62 -16.34 8.01
CA GLY A 63 -17.79 -17.37 9.05
C GLY A 63 -16.74 -17.27 10.16
N GLU A 64 -15.96 -18.32 10.41
CA GLU A 64 -14.98 -18.35 11.51
C GLU A 64 -13.82 -17.35 11.34
N SER A 65 -13.54 -16.89 10.11
CA SER A 65 -12.53 -15.90 9.81
C SER A 65 -13.10 -14.49 9.62
N ALA A 66 -14.35 -14.26 10.01
CA ALA A 66 -15.02 -12.98 9.86
C ALA A 66 -14.34 -11.86 10.67
N PHE A 67 -14.29 -10.68 10.08
CA PHE A 67 -13.91 -9.45 10.76
C PHE A 67 -14.73 -8.29 10.20
N ASP A 68 -14.82 -7.23 10.96
CA ASP A 68 -15.60 -6.02 10.66
C ASP A 68 -14.70 -4.78 10.59
N ILE A 69 -15.32 -3.63 10.35
CA ILE A 69 -14.63 -2.35 10.29
C ILE A 69 -14.00 -1.95 11.63
N ASP A 70 -14.61 -2.34 12.75
CA ASP A 70 -14.06 -2.06 14.08
C ASP A 70 -12.77 -2.85 14.32
N THR A 71 -12.72 -4.08 13.84
CA THR A 71 -11.49 -4.90 13.84
C THR A 71 -10.39 -4.24 12.99
N VAL A 72 -10.71 -3.75 11.79
CA VAL A 72 -9.74 -3.06 10.93
C VAL A 72 -9.23 -1.79 11.60
N ALA A 73 -10.12 -0.98 12.17
CA ALA A 73 -9.77 0.24 12.89
C ALA A 73 -8.92 -0.07 14.15
N GLY A 74 -9.29 -1.09 14.93
CA GLY A 74 -8.55 -1.53 16.11
C GLY A 74 -7.12 -1.94 15.77
N LEU A 75 -6.93 -2.75 14.73
CA LEU A 75 -5.59 -3.15 14.25
C LEU A 75 -4.76 -1.95 13.79
N LEU A 76 -5.38 -0.95 13.18
CA LEU A 76 -4.70 0.29 12.79
C LEU A 76 -4.28 1.09 14.03
N VAL A 77 -5.17 1.28 15.00
CA VAL A 77 -4.90 2.01 16.25
C VAL A 77 -3.76 1.34 17.01
N ASP A 78 -3.83 0.03 17.24
CA ASP A 78 -2.79 -0.75 17.93
C ASP A 78 -1.42 -0.61 17.24
N LYS A 79 -1.42 -0.65 15.92
CA LYS A 79 -0.21 -0.44 15.12
C LYS A 79 0.35 0.97 15.31
N LEU A 80 -0.49 1.99 15.27
CA LEU A 80 -0.08 3.39 15.44
C LEU A 80 0.47 3.65 16.84
N VAL A 81 -0.22 3.20 17.88
CA VAL A 81 0.21 3.35 19.27
C VAL A 81 1.57 2.67 19.47
N ARG A 82 1.72 1.42 19.06
CA ARG A 82 2.96 0.65 19.20
C ARG A 82 4.13 1.27 18.44
N ARG A 83 3.90 1.86 17.27
CA ARG A 83 4.96 2.43 16.42
C ARG A 83 5.29 3.90 16.71
N HIS A 84 4.55 4.54 17.61
CA HIS A 84 4.79 5.93 18.01
C HIS A 84 4.99 6.04 19.54
N PRO A 85 5.99 5.34 20.11
CA PRO A 85 6.24 5.39 21.56
C PRO A 85 6.59 6.80 22.04
N HIS A 86 7.13 7.66 21.18
CA HIS A 86 7.40 9.07 21.46
C HIS A 86 6.12 9.93 21.62
N VAL A 87 4.95 9.41 21.24
CA VAL A 87 3.64 10.08 21.41
C VAL A 87 2.82 9.43 22.53
N PHE A 88 2.86 8.10 22.62
CA PHE A 88 1.95 7.32 23.45
C PHE A 88 2.64 6.63 24.65
N ALA A 89 3.97 6.70 24.76
CA ALA A 89 4.78 6.11 25.81
C ALA A 89 6.04 6.95 26.09
N ASP A 90 7.11 6.35 26.61
CA ASP A 90 8.34 7.03 27.05
C ASP A 90 9.42 7.11 25.96
N GLY A 91 9.04 7.14 24.69
CA GLY A 91 9.99 7.31 23.58
C GLY A 91 10.50 8.74 23.50
N ASP A 92 11.78 8.91 23.18
CA ASP A 92 12.49 10.19 23.16
C ASP A 92 12.75 10.77 21.77
N ALA A 93 12.28 10.10 20.71
CA ALA A 93 12.44 10.59 19.32
C ALA A 93 11.78 11.95 19.13
N SER A 94 12.57 12.97 18.78
CA SER A 94 12.15 14.37 18.71
C SER A 94 12.27 14.96 17.29
N THR A 95 12.97 14.28 16.37
CA THR A 95 13.13 14.69 14.99
C THR A 95 12.51 13.67 14.03
N PRO A 96 12.09 14.08 12.82
CA PRO A 96 11.55 13.15 11.82
C PRO A 96 12.48 11.96 11.53
N ALA A 97 13.80 12.18 11.50
CA ALA A 97 14.78 11.12 11.25
C ALA A 97 14.85 10.11 12.40
N GLU A 98 14.78 10.56 13.66
CA GLU A 98 14.72 9.69 14.84
C GLU A 98 13.44 8.88 14.88
N VAL A 99 12.29 9.50 14.56
CA VAL A 99 11.00 8.82 14.46
C VAL A 99 11.04 7.74 13.38
N GLU A 100 11.59 8.04 12.18
CA GLU A 100 11.73 7.05 11.11
C GLU A 100 12.63 5.89 11.52
N ALA A 101 13.77 6.16 12.18
CA ALA A 101 14.69 5.13 12.67
C ALA A 101 14.03 4.24 13.74
N ALA A 102 13.33 4.83 14.70
CA ALA A 102 12.59 4.10 15.73
C ALA A 102 11.50 3.22 15.09
N TRP A 103 10.74 3.75 14.15
CA TRP A 103 9.69 3.01 13.44
C TRP A 103 10.23 1.81 12.65
N GLU A 104 11.34 1.97 11.93
CA GLU A 104 11.98 0.86 11.23
C GLU A 104 12.54 -0.19 12.20
N SER A 105 13.07 0.21 13.34
CA SER A 105 13.52 -0.72 14.40
C SER A 105 12.35 -1.55 14.94
N ILE A 106 11.22 -0.91 15.27
CA ILE A 106 10.01 -1.60 15.74
C ILE A 106 9.48 -2.57 14.69
N LYS A 107 9.40 -2.13 13.42
CA LYS A 107 8.99 -3.01 12.30
C LYS A 107 9.92 -4.20 12.12
N ALA A 108 11.22 -4.04 12.35
CA ALA A 108 12.18 -5.15 12.27
C ALA A 108 11.94 -6.18 13.36
N VAL A 109 11.63 -5.74 14.59
CA VAL A 109 11.29 -6.62 15.72
C VAL A 109 9.97 -7.36 15.48
N GLU A 110 8.92 -6.64 15.04
CA GLU A 110 7.61 -7.24 14.69
C GLU A 110 7.74 -8.37 13.65
N LYS A 111 8.57 -8.15 12.64
CA LYS A 111 8.78 -9.11 11.55
C LYS A 111 9.69 -10.27 11.94
N ALA A 112 10.69 -10.06 12.80
CA ALA A 112 11.52 -11.13 13.33
C ALA A 112 10.72 -12.13 14.18
N GLY A 113 9.69 -11.66 14.88
CA GLY A 113 8.76 -12.52 15.63
C GLY A 113 7.88 -13.42 14.76
N VAL A 114 7.67 -13.07 13.49
CA VAL A 114 6.80 -13.81 12.57
C VAL A 114 7.58 -14.67 11.57
N GLY A 115 8.86 -14.38 11.27
CA GLY A 115 9.62 -15.01 10.19
C GLY A 115 11.02 -15.51 10.51
N GLY A 116 11.50 -15.42 11.76
CA GLY A 116 12.85 -15.84 12.14
C GLY A 116 13.99 -14.99 11.57
N ASP A 117 15.24 -15.47 11.67
CA ASP A 117 16.47 -14.76 11.24
C ASP A 117 16.54 -14.53 9.71
N ASP A 118 15.79 -15.27 8.93
CA ASP A 118 15.77 -15.17 7.45
C ASP A 118 15.23 -13.83 6.94
N TYR A 119 14.39 -13.13 7.77
CA TYR A 119 13.87 -11.81 7.46
C TYR A 119 14.98 -10.75 7.23
N ARG A 120 16.11 -10.85 7.96
CA ARG A 120 17.21 -9.88 7.82
C ARG A 120 18.02 -10.08 6.56
N ALA A 121 18.04 -11.29 6.01
CA ALA A 121 18.79 -11.63 4.80
C ALA A 121 18.01 -11.28 3.52
N ASP A 122 16.68 -11.44 3.51
CA ASP A 122 15.86 -11.22 2.31
C ASP A 122 15.43 -9.75 2.17
N LEU A 123 15.96 -9.08 1.16
CA LEU A 123 15.60 -7.70 0.80
C LEU A 123 14.19 -7.59 0.19
N LEU A 124 13.63 -8.68 -0.33
CA LEU A 124 12.31 -8.75 -0.96
C LEU A 124 11.19 -9.09 0.05
N HIS A 125 11.54 -9.59 1.23
CA HIS A 125 10.56 -10.02 2.22
C HIS A 125 9.50 -8.95 2.52
N GLY A 126 8.21 -9.33 2.42
CA GLY A 126 7.08 -8.43 2.68
C GLY A 126 6.93 -7.29 1.67
N ILE A 127 7.50 -7.41 0.47
CA ILE A 127 7.13 -6.62 -0.70
C ILE A 127 6.06 -7.43 -1.45
N PRO A 128 4.84 -6.88 -1.63
CA PRO A 128 3.80 -7.60 -2.35
C PRO A 128 4.25 -7.93 -3.79
N THR A 129 3.97 -9.15 -4.24
CA THR A 129 4.30 -9.57 -5.61
C THR A 129 3.52 -8.82 -6.68
N SER A 130 2.33 -8.31 -6.31
CA SER A 130 1.48 -7.46 -7.16
C SER A 130 1.94 -6.00 -7.23
N LEU A 131 2.90 -5.59 -6.39
CA LEU A 131 3.39 -4.21 -6.40
C LEU A 131 4.09 -3.91 -7.74
N PRO A 132 3.76 -2.78 -8.42
CA PRO A 132 4.44 -2.40 -9.65
C PRO A 132 5.96 -2.45 -9.50
N GLY A 133 6.65 -3.03 -10.49
CA GLY A 133 8.08 -3.32 -10.42
C GLY A 133 8.96 -2.10 -10.09
N GLY A 134 8.57 -0.91 -10.56
CA GLY A 134 9.24 0.35 -10.20
C GLY A 134 9.18 0.64 -8.70
N LEU A 135 8.01 0.54 -8.10
CA LEU A 135 7.82 0.76 -6.66
C LEU A 135 8.50 -0.33 -5.82
N ALA A 136 8.48 -1.58 -6.29
CA ALA A 136 9.19 -2.67 -5.64
C ALA A 136 10.70 -2.41 -5.62
N ALA A 137 11.27 -1.97 -6.74
CA ALA A 137 12.68 -1.61 -6.85
C ALA A 137 13.07 -0.45 -5.92
N ASP A 138 12.24 0.60 -5.81
CA ASP A 138 12.46 1.70 -4.88
C ASP A 138 12.52 1.22 -3.43
N LYS A 139 11.61 0.33 -3.04
CA LYS A 139 11.60 -0.27 -1.70
C LYS A 139 12.86 -1.07 -1.43
N VAL A 140 13.33 -1.87 -2.41
CA VAL A 140 14.56 -2.66 -2.27
C VAL A 140 15.77 -1.74 -2.15
N LEU A 141 15.92 -0.76 -3.04
CA LEU A 141 17.02 0.19 -3.02
C LEU A 141 17.07 1.00 -1.71
N ALA A 142 15.92 1.43 -1.20
CA ALA A 142 15.83 2.10 0.09
C ALA A 142 16.28 1.18 1.24
N ARG A 143 15.95 -0.12 1.21
CA ARG A 143 16.42 -1.11 2.19
C ARG A 143 17.92 -1.33 2.12
N VAL A 144 18.49 -1.44 0.91
CA VAL A 144 19.94 -1.58 0.68
C VAL A 144 20.67 -0.40 1.31
N ARG A 145 20.25 0.84 1.00
CA ARG A 145 20.86 2.06 1.53
C ARG A 145 20.79 2.13 3.06
N ARG A 146 19.63 1.83 3.66
CA ARG A 146 19.46 1.84 5.12
C ARG A 146 20.32 0.80 5.84
N ARG A 147 20.68 -0.30 5.18
CA ARG A 147 21.60 -1.31 5.72
C ARG A 147 23.08 -0.95 5.52
N GLY A 148 23.39 0.22 4.98
CA GLY A 148 24.75 0.64 4.65
C GLY A 148 25.38 -0.18 3.52
N LEU A 149 24.55 -0.91 2.75
CA LEU A 149 25.03 -1.68 1.60
C LEU A 149 25.08 -0.80 0.37
N THR A 150 26.09 -1.04 -0.48
CA THR A 150 26.18 -0.39 -1.80
C THR A 150 25.43 -1.26 -2.80
N PRO A 151 24.43 -0.71 -3.52
CA PRO A 151 23.76 -1.47 -4.57
C PRO A 151 24.73 -1.85 -5.68
N ASP A 152 24.57 -3.05 -6.25
CA ASP A 152 25.27 -3.44 -7.47
C ASP A 152 24.91 -2.47 -8.62
N PRO A 153 25.89 -1.75 -9.20
CA PRO A 153 25.65 -0.77 -10.27
C PRO A 153 24.96 -1.38 -11.49
N ASP A 154 25.31 -2.63 -11.86
CA ASP A 154 24.72 -3.31 -13.01
C ASP A 154 23.26 -3.68 -12.73
N ALA A 155 22.92 -4.07 -11.50
CA ALA A 155 21.54 -4.32 -11.09
C ALA A 155 20.72 -3.03 -11.13
N VAL A 156 21.27 -1.93 -10.62
CA VAL A 156 20.61 -0.61 -10.69
C VAL A 156 20.37 -0.20 -12.14
N ALA A 157 21.38 -0.30 -13.00
CA ALA A 157 21.25 0.02 -14.42
C ALA A 157 20.20 -0.85 -15.13
N ARG A 158 20.07 -2.13 -14.77
CA ARG A 158 19.00 -3.01 -15.30
C ARG A 158 17.61 -2.52 -14.87
N VAL A 159 17.46 -2.15 -13.61
CA VAL A 159 16.18 -1.60 -13.08
C VAL A 159 15.79 -0.32 -13.82
N GLU A 160 16.73 0.62 -14.01
CA GLU A 160 16.44 1.87 -14.71
C GLU A 160 16.07 1.65 -16.18
N ARG A 161 16.75 0.73 -16.87
CA ARG A 161 16.36 0.36 -18.25
C ARG A 161 14.96 -0.27 -18.30
N ALA A 162 14.63 -1.15 -17.35
CA ALA A 162 13.30 -1.76 -17.28
C ALA A 162 12.20 -0.73 -17.00
N ARG A 163 12.47 0.25 -16.12
CA ARG A 163 11.54 1.38 -15.87
C ARG A 163 11.30 2.21 -17.14
N ALA A 164 12.35 2.56 -17.84
CA ALA A 164 12.22 3.32 -19.08
C ALA A 164 11.41 2.55 -20.15
N ALA A 165 11.63 1.24 -20.27
CA ALA A 165 10.87 0.40 -21.20
C ALA A 165 9.39 0.30 -20.79
N LEU A 166 9.09 0.17 -19.49
CA LEU A 166 7.71 0.15 -18.99
C LEU A 166 7.01 1.47 -19.26
N ALA A 167 7.62 2.61 -18.94
CA ALA A 167 7.06 3.93 -19.20
C ALA A 167 6.78 4.17 -20.71
N ALA A 168 7.66 3.68 -21.59
CA ALA A 168 7.44 3.74 -23.03
C ALA A 168 6.21 2.90 -23.45
N ALA A 169 6.09 1.67 -22.92
CA ALA A 169 4.95 0.79 -23.21
C ALA A 169 3.63 1.39 -22.70
N GLU A 170 3.61 1.95 -21.49
CA GLU A 170 2.44 2.63 -20.93
C GLU A 170 2.03 3.84 -21.78
N SER A 171 3.00 4.61 -22.30
CA SER A 171 2.75 5.73 -23.21
C SER A 171 2.14 5.26 -24.54
N GLU A 172 2.62 4.15 -25.09
CA GLU A 172 2.06 3.55 -26.31
C GLU A 172 0.61 3.08 -26.10
N VAL A 173 0.31 2.44 -24.96
CA VAL A 173 -1.06 2.04 -24.61
C VAL A 173 -1.96 3.26 -24.50
N ARG A 174 -1.53 4.33 -23.83
CA ARG A 174 -2.30 5.56 -23.69
C ARG A 174 -2.59 6.19 -25.06
N ALA A 175 -1.59 6.29 -25.93
CA ALA A 175 -1.77 6.81 -27.29
C ALA A 175 -2.73 5.93 -28.11
N ALA A 176 -2.68 4.61 -27.96
CA ALA A 176 -3.62 3.70 -28.62
C ALA A 176 -5.06 3.90 -28.14
N LEU A 177 -5.27 4.08 -26.83
CA LEU A 177 -6.59 4.35 -26.24
C LEU A 177 -7.20 5.67 -26.75
N GLU A 178 -6.39 6.73 -26.90
CA GLU A 178 -6.83 7.98 -27.51
C GLU A 178 -7.30 7.78 -28.98
N GLY A 179 -6.68 6.84 -29.69
CA GLY A 179 -7.07 6.45 -31.05
C GLY A 179 -8.42 5.74 -31.14
N LEU A 180 -8.88 5.07 -30.07
CA LEU A 180 -10.18 4.39 -30.02
C LEU A 180 -11.36 5.36 -29.89
N GLN A 181 -11.11 6.61 -29.53
CA GLN A 181 -12.15 7.64 -29.34
C GLN A 181 -12.47 8.41 -30.62
N ARG A 182 -11.82 8.10 -31.72
CA ARG A 182 -12.01 8.74 -33.06
C ARG A 182 -12.77 7.82 -34.02
#